data_bcafc9110c1d9bbcdcbd92467b35e523
#
_entry.id   bcafc9110c1d9bbcdcbd92467b35e523
#
_cell.length_a   1.000
_cell.length_b   1.000
_cell.length_c   1.000
_cell.angle_alpha   90.00
_cell.angle_beta   90.00
_cell.angle_gamma   90.00
#
_symmetry.space_group_name_H-M   'P 1'
#
loop_
_entity.id
_entity.type
_entity.pdbx_description
1 polymer ?
#
loop_
_entity_poly.entity_id
_entity_poly.type
_entity_poly.pdbx_seq_one_letter_code
_entity_poly.pdbx_strand_id
1 'polypeptide(L)'
;MPYIYQMAVNSHHTGIPTMRSMVMEFENDPATKYLDMQYMLGDSILVAPVFSKDGDVEYYLPEGTWTHLLSGEVKQGGRWYKENYDFMSLPVYVRDNTLLAIGNNEETADYDFADGVEIRVYEVNNGCKTSCTVPDQKGHTALTVEAVRENNKLTLTSNGKNQNMRYVLENVSNVAT
;
A
#
# COMPACT_ATOMS: atom_id res chain seq x y z
N MET A 1 -6.58 -6.01 8.08
CA MET A 1 -8.02 -5.85 7.69
C MET A 1 -8.38 -4.42 7.25
N PRO A 2 -8.02 -3.32 7.94
CA PRO A 2 -8.54 -1.97 7.61
C PRO A 2 -8.33 -1.57 6.14
N TYR A 3 -7.14 -1.80 5.57
CA TYR A 3 -6.88 -1.49 4.15
C TYR A 3 -7.79 -2.27 3.19
N ILE A 4 -7.90 -3.59 3.37
CA ILE A 4 -8.71 -4.44 2.47
C ILE A 4 -10.19 -4.06 2.57
N TYR A 5 -10.68 -3.81 3.78
CA TYR A 5 -12.07 -3.42 3.98
C TYR A 5 -12.35 -2.03 3.39
N GLN A 6 -11.42 -1.07 3.51
CA GLN A 6 -11.54 0.23 2.85
C GLN A 6 -11.61 0.08 1.32
N MET A 7 -10.81 -0.82 0.73
CA MET A 7 -10.88 -1.09 -0.71
C MET A 7 -12.23 -1.70 -1.12
N ALA A 8 -12.81 -2.56 -0.29
CA ALA A 8 -14.16 -3.09 -0.51
C ALA A 8 -15.24 -2.00 -0.44
N VAL A 9 -15.14 -1.08 0.52
CA VAL A 9 -16.02 0.11 0.63
C VAL A 9 -15.88 0.99 -0.61
N ASN A 10 -14.65 1.26 -1.05
CA ASN A 10 -14.40 2.03 -2.27
C ASN A 10 -14.99 1.34 -3.51
N SER A 11 -14.80 0.02 -3.62
CA SER A 11 -15.37 -0.79 -4.71
C SER A 11 -16.90 -0.73 -4.74
N HIS A 12 -17.55 -0.77 -3.57
CA HIS A 12 -19.00 -0.62 -3.46
C HIS A 12 -19.49 0.74 -3.97
N HIS A 13 -18.79 1.82 -3.68
CA HIS A 13 -19.18 3.17 -4.06
C HIS A 13 -18.83 3.55 -5.50
N THR A 14 -17.70 3.06 -6.02
CA THR A 14 -17.14 3.50 -7.31
C THR A 14 -17.26 2.48 -8.42
N GLY A 15 -17.47 1.20 -8.09
CA GLY A 15 -17.37 0.08 -9.04
C GLY A 15 -15.93 -0.31 -9.39
N ILE A 16 -14.92 0.40 -8.87
CA ILE A 16 -13.51 0.06 -9.12
C ILE A 16 -13.14 -1.17 -8.28
N PRO A 17 -12.65 -2.27 -8.88
CA PRO A 17 -12.39 -3.50 -8.16
C PRO A 17 -11.21 -3.35 -7.18
N THR A 18 -11.22 -4.15 -6.11
CA THR A 18 -10.10 -4.22 -5.16
C THR A 18 -8.86 -4.85 -5.81
N MET A 19 -9.03 -5.89 -6.61
CA MET A 19 -7.96 -6.47 -7.44
C MET A 19 -8.01 -5.81 -8.82
N ARG A 20 -6.95 -5.09 -9.21
CA ARG A 20 -6.89 -4.28 -10.42
C ARG A 20 -5.80 -4.77 -11.36
N SER A 21 -6.09 -4.85 -12.65
CA SER A 21 -5.06 -5.11 -13.65
C SER A 21 -4.05 -3.96 -13.67
N MET A 22 -2.80 -4.27 -14.03
CA MET A 22 -1.74 -3.26 -14.10
C MET A 22 -2.08 -2.12 -15.07
N VAL A 23 -2.69 -2.43 -16.22
CA VAL A 23 -3.08 -1.43 -17.21
C VAL A 23 -4.16 -0.46 -16.69
N MET A 24 -4.97 -0.88 -15.72
CA MET A 24 -6.00 -0.02 -15.12
C MET A 24 -5.40 1.10 -14.24
N GLU A 25 -4.30 0.80 -13.56
CA GLU A 25 -3.60 1.76 -12.68
C GLU A 25 -2.50 2.54 -13.40
N PHE A 26 -1.90 1.95 -14.43
CA PHE A 26 -0.74 2.51 -15.14
C PHE A 26 -0.99 2.56 -16.66
N GLU A 27 -2.11 3.15 -17.07
CA GLU A 27 -2.57 3.19 -18.48
C GLU A 27 -1.56 3.84 -19.44
N ASN A 28 -0.73 4.75 -18.95
CA ASN A 28 0.28 5.46 -19.73
C ASN A 28 1.61 4.72 -19.83
N ASP A 29 1.80 3.62 -19.09
CA ASP A 29 2.99 2.78 -19.17
C ASP A 29 2.77 1.61 -20.16
N PRO A 30 3.44 1.62 -21.34
CA PRO A 30 3.24 0.58 -22.35
C PRO A 30 3.58 -0.83 -21.85
N ALA A 31 4.47 -0.97 -20.87
CA ALA A 31 4.87 -2.26 -20.29
C ALA A 31 3.70 -2.94 -19.56
N THR A 32 2.72 -2.18 -19.09
CA THR A 32 1.62 -2.73 -18.27
C THR A 32 0.48 -3.36 -19.07
N LYS A 33 0.44 -3.17 -20.40
CA LYS A 33 -0.67 -3.61 -21.26
C LYS A 33 -0.94 -5.12 -21.23
N TYR A 34 0.09 -5.93 -21.06
CA TYR A 34 0.03 -7.39 -21.15
C TYR A 34 0.54 -8.09 -19.89
N LEU A 35 0.56 -7.36 -18.75
CA LEU A 35 0.96 -7.94 -17.47
C LEU A 35 -0.23 -8.68 -16.84
N ASP A 36 -0.26 -9.99 -17.02
CA ASP A 36 -1.32 -10.87 -16.52
C ASP A 36 -0.88 -11.74 -15.32
N MET A 37 0.43 -11.71 -14.98
CA MET A 37 1.00 -12.47 -13.87
C MET A 37 1.18 -11.65 -12.60
N GLN A 38 0.71 -10.42 -12.57
CA GLN A 38 0.76 -9.51 -11.44
C GLN A 38 -0.43 -8.57 -11.44
N TYR A 39 -0.74 -7.99 -10.29
CA TYR A 39 -1.89 -7.10 -10.14
C TYR A 39 -1.66 -6.08 -9.03
N MET A 40 -2.50 -5.05 -8.99
CA MET A 40 -2.60 -4.14 -7.85
C MET A 40 -3.71 -4.62 -6.91
N LEU A 41 -3.38 -4.77 -5.63
CA LEU A 41 -4.35 -4.92 -4.54
C LEU A 41 -4.69 -3.53 -4.01
N GLY A 42 -5.85 -3.02 -4.37
CA GLY A 42 -6.18 -1.61 -4.21
C GLY A 42 -5.34 -0.72 -5.12
N ASP A 43 -5.10 0.49 -4.67
CA ASP A 43 -4.32 1.50 -5.39
C ASP A 43 -2.84 1.55 -5.01
N SER A 44 -2.44 0.83 -3.96
CA SER A 44 -1.13 1.07 -3.33
C SER A 44 -0.23 -0.16 -3.26
N ILE A 45 -0.77 -1.37 -3.37
CA ILE A 45 0.00 -2.61 -3.21
C ILE A 45 0.06 -3.38 -4.53
N LEU A 46 1.26 -3.62 -5.03
CA LEU A 46 1.52 -4.53 -6.16
C LEU A 46 1.79 -5.93 -5.62
N VAL A 47 1.18 -6.93 -6.23
CA VAL A 47 1.37 -8.35 -5.92
C VAL A 47 1.75 -9.09 -7.19
N ALA A 48 2.86 -9.83 -7.15
CA ALA A 48 3.24 -10.76 -8.21
C ALA A 48 3.33 -12.20 -7.65
N PRO A 49 2.26 -13.00 -7.77
CA PRO A 49 2.24 -14.35 -7.26
C PRO A 49 3.30 -15.24 -7.91
N VAL A 50 3.87 -16.15 -7.13
CA VAL A 50 4.87 -17.11 -7.63
C VAL A 50 4.13 -18.34 -8.15
N PHE A 51 4.14 -18.55 -9.47
CA PHE A 51 3.49 -19.69 -10.12
C PHE A 51 4.45 -20.83 -10.46
N SER A 52 5.77 -20.57 -10.42
CA SER A 52 6.79 -21.59 -10.64
C SER A 52 6.92 -22.49 -9.42
N LYS A 53 7.05 -23.80 -9.64
CA LYS A 53 7.36 -24.77 -8.57
C LYS A 53 8.74 -24.59 -7.95
N ASP A 54 9.66 -23.97 -8.69
CA ASP A 54 11.04 -23.74 -8.28
C ASP A 54 11.22 -22.38 -7.60
N GLY A 55 10.13 -21.61 -7.43
CA GLY A 55 10.12 -20.30 -6.78
C GLY A 55 10.52 -19.13 -7.68
N ASP A 56 10.84 -19.37 -8.94
CA ASP A 56 11.23 -18.31 -9.88
C ASP A 56 10.01 -17.44 -10.25
N VAL A 57 10.20 -16.14 -10.17
CA VAL A 57 9.20 -15.15 -10.56
C VAL A 57 9.86 -13.99 -11.31
N GLU A 58 9.18 -13.53 -12.35
CA GLU A 58 9.53 -12.34 -13.10
C GLU A 58 8.37 -11.35 -13.05
N TYR A 59 8.65 -10.10 -12.69
CA TYR A 59 7.65 -9.06 -12.52
C TYR A 59 8.19 -7.69 -12.89
N TYR A 60 7.30 -6.78 -13.21
CA TYR A 60 7.60 -5.41 -13.57
C TYR A 60 7.15 -4.46 -12.46
N LEU A 61 8.03 -3.60 -11.97
CA LEU A 61 7.67 -2.48 -11.13
C LEU A 61 7.53 -1.23 -12.00
N PRO A 62 6.33 -0.61 -12.09
CA PRO A 62 6.15 0.68 -12.74
C PRO A 62 7.04 1.76 -12.15
N GLU A 63 7.22 2.89 -12.88
CA GLU A 63 8.06 3.98 -12.42
C GLU A 63 7.69 4.47 -11.02
N GLY A 64 8.69 4.80 -10.20
CA GLY A 64 8.54 5.21 -8.78
C GLY A 64 9.42 4.37 -7.84
N THR A 65 9.26 4.61 -6.55
CA THR A 65 9.95 3.87 -5.49
C THR A 65 9.00 2.87 -4.85
N TRP A 66 9.44 1.64 -4.72
CA TRP A 66 8.65 0.53 -4.21
C TRP A 66 9.31 -0.09 -2.98
N THR A 67 8.56 -0.28 -1.92
CA THR A 67 9.05 -0.93 -0.69
C THR A 67 8.40 -2.30 -0.55
N HIS A 68 9.21 -3.33 -0.42
CA HIS A 68 8.71 -4.69 -0.20
C HIS A 68 8.02 -4.79 1.17
N LEU A 69 6.75 -5.18 1.19
CA LEU A 69 5.89 -5.14 2.38
C LEU A 69 6.42 -5.99 3.54
N LEU A 70 7.06 -7.14 3.24
CA LEU A 70 7.50 -8.10 4.25
C LEU A 70 8.94 -7.85 4.72
N SER A 71 9.84 -7.46 3.82
CA SER A 71 11.27 -7.30 4.14
C SER A 71 11.71 -5.85 4.36
N GLY A 72 10.92 -4.88 3.90
CA GLY A 72 11.30 -3.46 3.91
C GLY A 72 12.32 -3.09 2.82
N GLU A 73 12.71 -4.01 1.94
CA GLU A 73 13.64 -3.73 0.84
C GLU A 73 13.05 -2.70 -0.12
N VAL A 74 13.86 -1.71 -0.52
CA VAL A 74 13.47 -0.65 -1.44
C VAL A 74 13.99 -0.94 -2.84
N LYS A 75 13.10 -0.86 -3.84
CA LYS A 75 13.42 -1.03 -5.26
C LYS A 75 12.98 0.18 -6.08
N GLN A 76 13.76 0.47 -7.13
CA GLN A 76 13.40 1.49 -8.12
C GLN A 76 12.57 0.85 -9.23
N GLY A 77 11.44 1.46 -9.55
CA GLY A 77 10.59 1.02 -10.65
C GLY A 77 11.11 1.39 -12.05
N GLY A 78 10.24 1.29 -13.04
CA GLY A 78 10.55 1.46 -14.45
C GLY A 78 11.29 0.28 -15.08
N ARG A 79 11.28 -0.89 -14.45
CA ARG A 79 12.04 -2.07 -14.93
C ARG A 79 11.51 -3.41 -14.43
N TRP A 80 11.98 -4.46 -15.09
CA TRP A 80 11.73 -5.84 -14.74
C TRP A 80 12.70 -6.34 -13.67
N TYR A 81 12.18 -7.24 -12.83
CA TYR A 81 12.93 -8.01 -11.83
C TYR A 81 12.72 -9.50 -12.05
N LYS A 82 13.77 -10.28 -11.85
CA LYS A 82 13.72 -11.74 -11.86
C LYS A 82 14.37 -12.24 -10.57
N GLU A 83 13.60 -12.95 -9.77
CA GLU A 83 13.99 -13.36 -8.43
C GLU A 83 13.46 -14.75 -8.09
N ASN A 84 13.95 -15.31 -7.00
CA ASN A 84 13.50 -16.58 -6.47
C ASN A 84 12.94 -16.37 -5.06
N TYR A 85 11.75 -16.89 -4.81
CA TYR A 85 11.05 -16.79 -3.53
C TYR A 85 10.70 -18.18 -3.02
N ASP A 86 10.75 -18.37 -1.71
CA ASP A 86 10.31 -19.58 -1.03
C ASP A 86 8.80 -19.51 -0.69
N PHE A 87 8.28 -20.54 -0.02
CA PHE A 87 6.87 -20.58 0.38
C PHE A 87 6.47 -19.57 1.45
N MET A 88 7.43 -18.92 2.11
CA MET A 88 7.18 -17.95 3.18
C MET A 88 7.16 -16.51 2.69
N SER A 89 7.44 -16.28 1.41
CA SER A 89 7.52 -14.94 0.83
C SER A 89 7.03 -14.90 -0.62
N LEU A 90 6.74 -13.70 -1.10
CA LEU A 90 6.37 -13.42 -2.49
C LEU A 90 6.63 -11.93 -2.77
N PRO A 91 6.77 -11.52 -4.04
CA PRO A 91 6.83 -10.11 -4.40
C PRO A 91 5.54 -9.38 -4.03
N VAL A 92 5.57 -8.63 -2.95
CA VAL A 92 4.50 -7.71 -2.52
C VAL A 92 5.12 -6.37 -2.20
N TYR A 93 4.80 -5.37 -2.99
CA TYR A 93 5.43 -4.05 -2.92
C TYR A 93 4.39 -2.95 -2.68
N VAL A 94 4.72 -2.03 -1.80
CA VAL A 94 3.95 -0.80 -1.58
C VAL A 94 4.64 0.33 -2.32
N ARG A 95 3.87 1.09 -3.11
CA ARG A 95 4.41 2.26 -3.82
C ARG A 95 4.68 3.43 -2.88
N ASP A 96 5.52 4.35 -3.30
CA ASP A 96 5.72 5.64 -2.61
C ASP A 96 4.41 6.46 -2.49
N ASN A 97 4.45 7.51 -1.70
CA ASN A 97 3.30 8.37 -1.40
C ASN A 97 2.09 7.60 -0.86
N THR A 98 2.33 6.54 -0.05
CA THR A 98 1.28 5.69 0.50
C THR A 98 1.24 5.78 2.02
N LEU A 99 0.01 5.88 2.55
CA LEU A 99 -0.33 5.59 3.94
C LEU A 99 -1.09 4.26 3.99
N LEU A 100 -0.52 3.27 4.64
CA LEU A 100 -1.12 1.94 4.76
C LEU A 100 -1.60 1.69 6.19
N ALA A 101 -2.91 1.48 6.37
CA ALA A 101 -3.49 1.17 7.66
C ALA A 101 -3.39 -0.33 7.96
N ILE A 102 -2.64 -0.67 9.01
CA ILE A 102 -2.48 -2.03 9.51
C ILE A 102 -3.26 -2.16 10.82
N GLY A 103 -4.11 -3.16 10.92
CA GLY A 103 -4.88 -3.42 12.14
C GLY A 103 -4.04 -4.07 13.24
N ASN A 104 -4.55 -3.98 14.45
CA ASN A 104 -3.90 -4.49 15.67
C ASN A 104 -4.41 -5.87 16.12
N ASN A 105 -5.31 -6.49 15.37
CA ASN A 105 -5.91 -7.77 15.73
C ASN A 105 -5.64 -8.81 14.64
N GLU A 106 -5.02 -9.94 15.04
CA GLU A 106 -4.68 -11.06 14.15
C GLU A 106 -5.63 -12.26 14.34
N GLU A 107 -6.47 -12.26 15.38
CA GLU A 107 -7.31 -13.41 15.74
C GLU A 107 -8.68 -13.37 15.03
N THR A 108 -9.22 -12.18 14.78
CA THR A 108 -10.54 -12.01 14.18
C THR A 108 -10.55 -10.87 13.16
N ALA A 109 -11.40 -11.01 12.14
CA ALA A 109 -11.60 -9.98 11.13
C ALA A 109 -12.61 -8.91 11.56
N ASP A 110 -13.42 -9.19 12.57
CA ASP A 110 -14.48 -8.32 13.08
C ASP A 110 -14.03 -7.66 14.40
N TYR A 111 -13.51 -6.44 14.28
CA TYR A 111 -13.07 -5.60 15.39
C TYR A 111 -13.09 -4.12 14.98
N ASP A 112 -12.90 -3.22 15.93
CA ASP A 112 -12.78 -1.79 15.67
C ASP A 112 -11.45 -1.48 14.97
N PHE A 113 -11.48 -1.25 13.67
CA PHE A 113 -10.30 -1.04 12.85
C PHE A 113 -9.51 0.22 13.20
N ALA A 114 -10.13 1.21 13.83
CA ALA A 114 -9.48 2.45 14.21
C ALA A 114 -8.79 2.39 15.60
N ASP A 115 -9.17 1.42 16.46
CA ASP A 115 -8.53 1.26 17.76
C ASP A 115 -7.17 0.56 17.61
N GLY A 116 -6.11 1.23 18.05
CA GLY A 116 -4.74 0.73 17.98
C GLY A 116 -4.19 0.55 16.57
N VAL A 117 -4.79 1.18 15.56
CA VAL A 117 -4.33 1.08 14.18
C VAL A 117 -2.90 1.61 14.03
N GLU A 118 -2.09 0.87 13.27
CA GLU A 118 -0.76 1.30 12.84
C GLU A 118 -0.85 1.91 11.45
N ILE A 119 -0.45 3.16 11.31
CA ILE A 119 -0.34 3.82 10.01
C ILE A 119 1.12 3.77 9.56
N ARG A 120 1.40 2.91 8.58
CA ARG A 120 2.70 2.86 7.93
C ARG A 120 2.79 3.92 6.84
N VAL A 121 3.80 4.75 6.96
CA VAL A 121 4.07 5.86 6.03
C VAL A 121 5.20 5.42 5.11
N TYR A 122 4.88 5.11 3.86
CA TYR A 122 5.87 4.84 2.83
C TYR A 122 6.29 6.14 2.17
N GLU A 123 7.54 6.21 1.70
CA GLU A 123 8.17 7.44 1.19
C GLU A 123 7.17 8.46 0.61
N VAL A 124 7.01 9.60 1.29
CA VAL A 124 6.22 10.73 0.79
C VAL A 124 7.17 11.70 0.11
N ASN A 125 7.05 11.87 -1.20
CA ASN A 125 7.91 12.75 -1.98
C ASN A 125 7.68 14.21 -1.64
N ASN A 126 8.74 15.03 -1.73
CA ASN A 126 8.63 16.45 -1.43
C ASN A 126 7.65 17.16 -2.37
N GLY A 127 6.74 17.96 -1.81
CA GLY A 127 5.63 18.57 -2.53
C GLY A 127 4.40 17.68 -2.69
N CYS A 128 4.42 16.44 -2.17
CA CYS A 128 3.29 15.51 -2.26
C CYS A 128 2.41 15.54 -1.00
N LYS A 129 1.13 15.27 -1.24
CA LYS A 129 0.11 15.02 -0.24
C LYS A 129 -0.51 13.65 -0.49
N THR A 130 -0.69 12.87 0.57
CA THR A 130 -1.38 11.57 0.52
C THR A 130 -2.28 11.41 1.73
N SER A 131 -3.24 10.50 1.64
CA SER A 131 -4.16 10.22 2.74
C SER A 131 -4.61 8.77 2.74
N CYS A 132 -4.99 8.28 3.91
CA CYS A 132 -5.72 7.03 4.03
C CYS A 132 -6.94 7.21 4.94
N THR A 133 -7.93 6.34 4.74
CA THR A 133 -9.15 6.28 5.53
C THR A 133 -9.26 4.91 6.17
N VAL A 134 -9.58 4.88 7.45
CA VAL A 134 -9.91 3.66 8.18
C VAL A 134 -11.42 3.65 8.40
N PRO A 135 -12.14 2.64 7.88
CA PRO A 135 -13.58 2.55 8.03
C PRO A 135 -13.96 1.96 9.39
N ASP A 136 -15.20 2.24 9.82
CA ASP A 136 -15.86 1.46 10.86
C ASP A 136 -16.42 0.15 10.28
N GLN A 137 -16.97 -0.71 11.11
CA GLN A 137 -17.57 -1.99 10.72
C GLN A 137 -18.79 -1.87 9.80
N LYS A 138 -19.34 -0.66 9.64
CA LYS A 138 -20.47 -0.36 8.74
C LYS A 138 -20.04 0.28 7.42
N GLY A 139 -18.74 0.50 7.25
CA GLY A 139 -18.16 1.14 6.07
C GLY A 139 -18.17 2.68 6.11
N HIS A 140 -18.54 3.31 7.25
CA HIS A 140 -18.38 4.74 7.39
C HIS A 140 -16.94 5.09 7.79
N THR A 141 -16.52 6.30 7.48
CA THR A 141 -15.20 6.79 7.87
C THR A 141 -15.10 6.95 9.40
N ALA A 142 -14.26 6.14 10.04
CA ALA A 142 -13.95 6.25 11.47
C ALA A 142 -12.72 7.14 11.72
N LEU A 143 -11.72 7.06 10.85
CA LEU A 143 -10.47 7.82 10.96
C LEU A 143 -9.97 8.18 9.55
N THR A 144 -9.49 9.41 9.40
CA THR A 144 -8.73 9.84 8.22
C THR A 144 -7.36 10.32 8.67
N VAL A 145 -6.32 9.90 7.97
CA VAL A 145 -4.96 10.36 8.19
C VAL A 145 -4.44 10.97 6.90
N GLU A 146 -3.82 12.13 7.03
CA GLU A 146 -3.17 12.84 5.92
C GLU A 146 -1.68 13.00 6.20
N ALA A 147 -0.88 12.87 5.16
CA ALA A 147 0.54 13.19 5.16
C ALA A 147 0.84 14.23 4.08
N VAL A 148 1.54 15.27 4.46
CA VAL A 148 2.00 16.32 3.55
C VAL A 148 3.50 16.49 3.76
N ARG A 149 4.26 16.48 2.67
CA ARG A 149 5.70 16.77 2.73
C ARG A 149 6.04 18.02 1.95
N GLU A 150 6.53 19.03 2.67
CA GLU A 150 6.97 20.29 2.09
C GLU A 150 8.32 20.69 2.69
N ASN A 151 9.25 21.14 1.84
CA ASN A 151 10.59 21.58 2.25
C ASN A 151 11.31 20.55 3.15
N ASN A 152 11.20 19.26 2.82
CA ASN A 152 11.71 18.13 3.60
C ASN A 152 11.10 17.95 4.99
N LYS A 153 10.02 18.67 5.30
CA LYS A 153 9.25 18.49 6.53
C LYS A 153 8.02 17.64 6.23
N LEU A 154 7.91 16.49 6.89
CA LEU A 154 6.72 15.65 6.85
C LEU A 154 5.77 16.05 7.97
N THR A 155 4.55 16.39 7.61
CA THR A 155 3.47 16.70 8.55
C THR A 155 2.40 15.65 8.46
N LEU A 156 2.09 15.00 9.58
CA LEU A 156 1.02 14.01 9.71
C LEU A 156 -0.13 14.62 10.50
N THR A 157 -1.34 14.49 10.00
CA THR A 157 -2.56 14.93 10.67
C THR A 157 -3.59 13.83 10.67
N SER A 158 -4.35 13.73 11.75
CA SER A 158 -5.43 12.75 11.87
C SER A 158 -6.74 13.42 12.28
N ASN A 159 -7.84 12.93 11.76
CA ASN A 159 -9.19 13.38 12.09
C ASN A 159 -10.09 12.17 12.29
N GLY A 160 -10.83 12.14 13.40
CA GLY A 160 -11.71 11.04 13.77
C GLY A 160 -11.22 10.24 14.98
N LYS A 161 -11.58 8.96 15.04
CA LYS A 161 -11.26 8.06 16.14
C LYS A 161 -9.80 7.60 16.03
N ASN A 162 -8.94 8.10 16.92
CA ASN A 162 -7.49 7.87 16.87
C ASN A 162 -6.91 7.31 18.18
N GLN A 163 -7.71 6.56 18.94
CA GLN A 163 -7.25 5.95 20.18
C GLN A 163 -6.14 4.93 19.92
N ASN A 164 -5.06 5.00 20.69
CA ASN A 164 -3.92 4.10 20.62
C ASN A 164 -3.26 3.99 19.23
N MET A 165 -3.57 4.92 18.30
CA MET A 165 -2.98 4.95 16.96
C MET A 165 -1.48 5.22 17.04
N ARG A 166 -0.71 4.56 16.16
CA ARG A 166 0.74 4.81 16.02
C ARG A 166 1.12 5.02 14.56
N TYR A 167 2.20 5.77 14.34
CA TYR A 167 2.82 5.93 13.04
C TYR A 167 4.11 5.13 12.97
N VAL A 168 4.34 4.47 11.84
CA VAL A 168 5.60 3.79 11.51
C VAL A 168 6.10 4.35 10.20
N LEU A 169 7.33 4.88 10.19
CA LEU A 169 7.96 5.42 8.99
C LEU A 169 8.73 4.29 8.30
N GLU A 170 8.29 3.92 7.10
CA GLU A 170 8.91 2.89 6.28
C GLU A 170 9.74 3.54 5.17
N ASN A 171 11.06 3.53 5.33
CA ASN A 171 12.02 4.07 4.36
C ASN A 171 11.79 5.54 3.96
N VAL A 172 11.29 6.36 4.88
CA VAL A 172 11.10 7.79 4.64
C VAL A 172 12.44 8.50 4.74
N SER A 173 12.93 8.99 3.60
CA SER A 173 14.23 9.65 3.50
C SER A 173 14.20 11.09 4.00
N ASN A 174 15.28 11.54 4.67
CA ASN A 174 15.58 12.95 5.00
C ASN A 174 14.44 13.73 5.70
N VAL A 175 13.79 13.12 6.69
CA VAL A 175 12.85 13.85 7.57
C VAL A 175 13.65 14.63 8.61
N ALA A 176 13.55 15.95 8.61
CA ALA A 176 14.02 16.76 9.72
C ALA A 176 13.16 16.45 10.95
N THR A 177 13.80 15.97 12.01
CA THR A 177 13.19 15.75 13.34
C THR A 177 12.97 17.07 14.07
#